data_d64bff052080bd0b693a3267f3c55fc6
#
_entry.id   d64bff052080bd0b693a3267f3c55fc6
#
_cell.length_a   1.000
_cell.length_b   1.000
_cell.length_c   1.000
_cell.angle_alpha   90.00
_cell.angle_beta   90.00
_cell.angle_gamma   90.00
#
_symmetry.space_group_name_H-M   'P 1'
#
loop_
_entity.id
_entity.type
_entity.pdbx_description
1 polymer ?
#
loop_
_entity_poly.entity_id
_entity_poly.type
_entity_poly.pdbx_seq_one_letter_code
_entity_poly.pdbx_strand_id
1 'polypeptide(L)'
;MKLGNGDSAEVRELLNAAKIQLLHNEHTTATINGSEINLVGVGDLWNHECEPETAFDGIDTTHPTLLLSHNPDTKDQLAAFPWQLMLSGHTHGGQLYLPGLGAPLAPVKNKKFVRGLHRIDDRWLHISKGVGNLHGVRFNCRPEVTLLTVA
;
A
#
# COMPACT_ATOMS: atom_id res chain seq x y z
N MET A 1 -1.82 -5.08 23.22
CA MET A 1 -1.18 -6.33 22.79
C MET A 1 -0.06 -5.90 21.84
N LYS A 2 1.19 -5.86 22.32
CA LYS A 2 2.35 -5.69 21.45
C LYS A 2 2.39 -6.94 20.58
N LEU A 3 2.03 -6.83 19.32
CA LEU A 3 2.44 -7.81 18.33
C LEU A 3 3.96 -7.78 18.36
N GLY A 4 4.55 -8.92 18.73
CA GLY A 4 5.98 -9.03 18.89
C GLY A 4 6.70 -8.51 17.65
N ASN A 5 7.89 -8.00 17.83
CA ASN A 5 8.86 -7.78 16.78
C ASN A 5 9.07 -9.12 16.07
N GLY A 6 8.15 -9.46 15.16
CA GLY A 6 8.36 -10.55 14.22
C GLY A 6 9.64 -10.19 13.49
N ASP A 7 10.63 -11.04 13.60
CA ASP A 7 11.96 -10.78 13.10
C ASP A 7 11.84 -10.49 11.61
N SER A 8 12.10 -9.24 11.22
CA SER A 8 12.08 -8.82 9.81
C SER A 8 13.04 -9.68 8.97
N ALA A 9 14.01 -10.34 9.59
CA ALA A 9 14.93 -11.27 8.95
C ALA A 9 14.21 -12.54 8.48
N GLU A 10 13.34 -13.16 9.28
CA GLU A 10 12.56 -14.33 8.85
C GLU A 10 11.65 -14.01 7.66
N VAL A 11 11.00 -12.84 7.67
CA VAL A 11 10.16 -12.41 6.55
C VAL A 11 11.00 -12.21 5.29
N ARG A 12 12.18 -11.59 5.39
CA ARG A 12 13.11 -11.42 4.28
C ARG A 12 13.58 -12.77 3.71
N GLU A 13 13.91 -13.71 4.57
CA GLU A 13 14.30 -15.07 4.15
C GLU A 13 13.18 -15.79 3.40
N LEU A 14 11.93 -15.72 3.90
CA LEU A 14 10.76 -16.29 3.22
C LEU A 14 10.50 -15.65 1.85
N LEU A 15 10.60 -14.33 1.74
CA LEU A 15 10.44 -13.62 0.48
C LEU A 15 11.54 -13.99 -0.52
N ASN A 16 12.79 -14.06 -0.06
CA ASN A 16 13.92 -14.50 -0.89
C ASN A 16 13.76 -15.94 -1.37
N ALA A 17 13.34 -16.86 -0.49
CA ALA A 17 13.07 -18.25 -0.86
C ALA A 17 11.93 -18.36 -1.88
N ALA A 18 10.92 -17.49 -1.79
CA ALA A 18 9.82 -17.39 -2.74
C ALA A 18 10.18 -16.61 -4.02
N LYS A 19 11.41 -16.10 -4.15
CA LYS A 19 11.86 -15.21 -5.25
C LYS A 19 10.99 -13.95 -5.38
N ILE A 20 10.52 -13.41 -4.27
CA ILE A 20 9.76 -12.16 -4.21
C ILE A 20 10.73 -11.05 -3.79
N GLN A 21 10.85 -10.01 -4.63
CA GLN A 21 11.65 -8.85 -4.30
C GLN A 21 10.93 -8.00 -3.24
N LEU A 22 11.60 -7.72 -2.14
CA LEU A 22 11.14 -6.78 -1.12
C LEU A 22 11.68 -5.39 -1.45
N LEU A 23 10.79 -4.42 -1.52
CA LEU A 23 11.15 -3.00 -1.59
C LEU A 23 10.80 -2.35 -0.23
N HIS A 24 11.82 -2.07 0.58
CA HIS A 24 11.67 -1.45 1.89
C HIS A 24 12.49 -0.17 1.95
N ASN A 25 11.85 0.96 1.64
CA ASN A 25 12.47 2.25 1.33
C ASN A 25 13.45 2.14 0.16
N GLU A 26 13.02 1.41 -0.86
CA GLU A 26 13.81 1.11 -2.04
C GLU A 26 12.94 1.27 -3.30
N HIS A 27 13.59 1.42 -4.44
CA HIS A 27 12.91 1.38 -5.73
C HIS A 27 13.63 0.44 -6.70
N THR A 28 12.93 0.10 -7.77
CA THR A 28 13.45 -0.63 -8.93
C THR A 28 12.68 -0.20 -10.17
N THR A 29 13.25 -0.43 -11.33
CA THR A 29 12.56 -0.22 -12.60
C THR A 29 12.14 -1.57 -13.18
N ALA A 30 10.91 -1.64 -13.66
CA ALA A 30 10.38 -2.81 -14.35
C ALA A 30 9.96 -2.45 -15.78
N THR A 31 10.22 -3.34 -16.72
CA THR A 31 9.76 -3.18 -18.10
C THR A 31 8.47 -3.97 -18.31
N ILE A 32 7.38 -3.28 -18.63
CA ILE A 32 6.06 -3.87 -18.87
C ILE A 32 5.61 -3.49 -20.28
N ASN A 33 5.41 -4.47 -21.16
CA ASN A 33 5.02 -4.26 -22.56
C ASN A 33 5.92 -3.27 -23.31
N GLY A 34 7.22 -3.27 -23.01
CA GLY A 34 8.19 -2.37 -23.63
C GLY A 34 8.26 -0.96 -23.04
N SER A 35 7.48 -0.66 -22.02
CA SER A 35 7.52 0.59 -21.28
C SER A 35 8.17 0.40 -19.91
N GLU A 36 9.04 1.31 -19.52
CA GLU A 36 9.64 1.31 -18.19
C GLU A 36 8.74 2.01 -17.16
N ILE A 37 8.61 1.39 -16.01
CA ILE A 37 7.90 1.95 -14.87
C ILE A 37 8.77 1.84 -13.61
N ASN A 38 8.71 2.82 -12.75
CA ASN A 38 9.31 2.75 -11.43
C ASN A 38 8.37 2.04 -10.46
N LEU A 39 8.91 1.12 -9.70
CA LEU A 39 8.27 0.49 -8.55
C LEU A 39 8.97 0.98 -7.30
N VAL A 40 8.26 1.72 -6.46
CA VAL A 40 8.79 2.26 -5.20
C VAL A 40 8.06 1.61 -4.04
N GLY A 41 8.79 1.10 -3.06
CA GLY A 41 8.23 0.58 -1.81
C GLY A 41 8.71 1.38 -0.62
N VAL A 42 7.81 1.74 0.29
CA VAL A 42 8.15 2.43 1.54
C VAL A 42 7.87 1.54 2.76
N GLY A 43 8.61 1.77 3.83
CA GLY A 43 8.45 1.09 5.11
C GLY A 43 7.12 1.40 5.81
N ASP A 44 6.87 0.74 6.95
CA ASP A 44 5.61 0.87 7.67
C ASP A 44 5.47 2.24 8.36
N LEU A 45 4.31 2.87 8.15
CA LEU A 45 3.99 4.18 8.71
C LEU A 45 3.88 4.17 10.25
N TRP A 46 3.29 3.11 10.80
CA TRP A 46 3.04 3.05 12.24
C TRP A 46 4.28 2.68 13.04
N ASN A 47 5.22 1.98 12.44
CA ASN A 47 6.52 1.69 13.04
C ASN A 47 7.53 2.82 12.84
N HIS A 48 7.14 3.92 12.18
CA HIS A 48 8.03 5.03 11.83
C HIS A 48 9.20 4.61 10.92
N GLU A 49 8.96 3.63 10.06
CA GLU A 49 9.96 3.09 9.13
C GLU A 49 9.82 3.68 7.71
N CYS A 50 8.83 4.55 7.47
CA CYS A 50 8.63 5.18 6.18
C CYS A 50 9.66 6.29 5.96
N GLU A 51 10.60 6.06 5.02
CA GLU A 51 11.69 6.97 4.64
C GLU A 51 11.56 7.35 3.16
N PRO A 52 10.71 8.33 2.82
CA PRO A 52 10.44 8.68 1.42
C PRO A 52 11.69 9.15 0.67
N GLU A 53 12.54 9.94 1.31
CA GLU A 53 13.76 10.47 0.72
C GLU A 53 14.68 9.33 0.26
N THR A 54 14.82 8.29 1.08
CA THR A 54 15.60 7.08 0.75
C THR A 54 14.93 6.29 -0.38
N ALA A 55 13.61 6.10 -0.31
CA ALA A 55 12.87 5.31 -1.28
C ALA A 55 12.90 5.91 -2.70
N PHE A 56 12.96 7.24 -2.82
CA PHE A 56 12.94 7.96 -4.10
C PHE A 56 14.31 8.50 -4.52
N ASP A 57 15.39 8.23 -3.77
CA ASP A 57 16.71 8.71 -4.09
C ASP A 57 17.22 8.15 -5.42
N GLY A 58 17.54 9.04 -6.37
CA GLY A 58 18.03 8.66 -7.70
C GLY A 58 16.98 8.09 -8.67
N ILE A 59 15.68 8.21 -8.36
CA ILE A 59 14.62 7.74 -9.26
C ILE A 59 14.57 8.54 -10.58
N ASP A 60 14.40 7.85 -11.71
CA ASP A 60 14.17 8.52 -12.98
C ASP A 60 12.71 8.97 -13.10
N THR A 61 12.49 10.27 -12.97
CA THR A 61 11.13 10.87 -13.01
C THR A 61 10.52 10.92 -14.41
N THR A 62 11.23 10.51 -15.46
CA THR A 62 10.67 10.40 -16.82
C THR A 62 9.76 9.18 -16.96
N HIS A 63 9.90 8.18 -16.08
CA HIS A 63 9.06 7.00 -16.03
C HIS A 63 7.90 7.17 -15.04
N PRO A 64 6.70 6.63 -15.33
CA PRO A 64 5.61 6.62 -14.36
C PRO A 64 5.99 5.78 -13.14
N THR A 65 5.52 6.20 -11.98
CA THR A 65 5.85 5.55 -10.70
C THR A 65 4.62 4.91 -10.06
N LEU A 66 4.73 3.61 -9.81
CA LEU A 66 3.83 2.83 -8.97
C LEU A 66 4.41 2.75 -7.56
N LEU A 67 3.69 3.31 -6.60
CA LEU A 67 4.06 3.36 -5.19
C LEU A 67 3.37 2.25 -4.41
N LEU A 68 4.13 1.49 -3.67
CA LEU A 68 3.67 0.43 -2.78
C LEU A 68 3.80 0.88 -1.32
N SER A 69 2.69 1.00 -0.63
CA SER A 69 2.67 1.33 0.79
C SER A 69 1.55 0.60 1.51
N HIS A 70 1.85 -0.05 2.62
CA HIS A 70 0.86 -0.80 3.39
C HIS A 70 -0.29 0.10 3.87
N ASN A 71 0.01 1.26 4.45
CA ASN A 71 -0.97 2.16 5.04
C ASN A 71 -1.35 3.29 4.06
N PRO A 72 -2.63 3.51 3.72
CA PRO A 72 -3.05 4.58 2.82
C PRO A 72 -2.81 6.00 3.37
N ASP A 73 -2.66 6.18 4.68
CA ASP A 73 -2.35 7.47 5.28
C ASP A 73 -0.92 7.94 4.97
N THR A 74 -0.04 7.06 4.50
CA THR A 74 1.31 7.39 4.02
C THR A 74 1.29 8.39 2.87
N LYS A 75 0.19 8.45 2.10
CA LYS A 75 -0.01 9.44 1.02
C LYS A 75 0.26 10.88 1.44
N ASP A 76 0.02 11.22 2.73
CA ASP A 76 0.22 12.57 3.24
C ASP A 76 1.71 12.92 3.35
N GLN A 77 2.55 11.95 3.74
CA GLN A 77 4.01 12.11 3.76
C GLN A 77 4.62 12.09 2.36
N LEU A 78 3.97 11.38 1.44
CA LEU A 78 4.45 11.18 0.07
C LEU A 78 3.86 12.20 -0.94
N ALA A 79 3.17 13.23 -0.46
CA ALA A 79 2.53 14.22 -1.32
C ALA A 79 3.51 14.99 -2.22
N ALA A 80 4.74 15.24 -1.75
CA ALA A 80 5.78 15.96 -2.50
C ALA A 80 6.58 15.06 -3.49
N PHE A 81 6.40 13.74 -3.44
CA PHE A 81 7.17 12.79 -4.25
C PHE A 81 6.45 12.44 -5.56
N PRO A 82 7.20 12.07 -6.62
CA PRO A 82 6.65 11.85 -7.98
C PRO A 82 6.07 10.44 -8.14
N TRP A 83 4.83 10.22 -7.77
CA TRP A 83 4.11 8.96 -8.00
C TRP A 83 2.76 9.21 -8.68
N GLN A 84 2.29 8.31 -9.52
CA GLN A 84 1.03 8.40 -10.25
C GLN A 84 -0.05 7.46 -9.70
N LEU A 85 0.35 6.26 -9.25
CA LEU A 85 -0.56 5.28 -8.65
C LEU A 85 0.05 4.74 -7.37
N MET A 86 -0.71 4.80 -6.26
CA MET A 86 -0.34 4.18 -4.99
C MET A 86 -1.25 2.99 -4.72
N LEU A 87 -0.65 1.85 -4.37
CA LEU A 87 -1.36 0.66 -3.92
C LEU A 87 -1.20 0.49 -2.42
N SER A 88 -2.33 0.33 -1.73
CA SER A 88 -2.37 0.15 -0.27
C SER A 88 -3.33 -0.95 0.17
N GLY A 89 -3.13 -1.41 1.40
CA GLY A 89 -3.99 -2.35 2.09
C GLY A 89 -4.40 -1.85 3.47
N HIS A 90 -3.95 -2.51 4.53
CA HIS A 90 -4.05 -2.12 5.94
C HIS A 90 -5.46 -2.09 6.53
N THR A 91 -6.39 -1.48 5.85
CA THR A 91 -7.74 -1.16 6.36
C THR A 91 -8.65 -2.37 6.49
N HIS A 92 -8.33 -3.47 5.79
CA HIS A 92 -9.23 -4.63 5.62
C HIS A 92 -10.64 -4.23 5.11
N GLY A 93 -10.75 -3.08 4.43
CA GLY A 93 -12.02 -2.46 4.03
C GLY A 93 -12.89 -2.03 5.21
N GLY A 94 -12.25 -1.84 6.39
CA GLY A 94 -12.88 -1.52 7.66
C GLY A 94 -13.43 -2.73 8.42
N GLN A 95 -13.33 -3.95 7.88
CA GLN A 95 -13.87 -5.22 8.39
C GLN A 95 -15.39 -5.20 8.70
N LEU A 96 -15.86 -4.20 9.42
CA LEU A 96 -17.27 -3.96 9.72
C LEU A 96 -17.73 -2.73 8.94
N TYR A 97 -18.55 -2.95 7.91
CA TYR A 97 -19.13 -1.87 7.14
C TYR A 97 -20.63 -1.77 7.41
N LEU A 98 -21.03 -0.72 8.10
CA LEU A 98 -22.41 -0.50 8.54
C LEU A 98 -23.17 0.36 7.51
N PRO A 99 -24.38 -0.05 7.06
CA PRO A 99 -25.19 0.77 6.20
C PRO A 99 -25.45 2.16 6.83
N GLY A 100 -25.25 3.22 6.07
CA GLY A 100 -25.43 4.60 6.52
C GLY A 100 -24.28 5.17 7.37
N LEU A 101 -23.48 4.32 8.04
CA LEU A 101 -22.37 4.76 8.91
C LEU A 101 -20.98 4.49 8.29
N GLY A 102 -20.90 3.60 7.31
CA GLY A 102 -19.63 3.21 6.69
C GLY A 102 -18.80 2.28 7.56
N ALA A 103 -17.49 2.52 7.63
CA ALA A 103 -16.51 1.73 8.37
C ALA A 103 -15.92 2.52 9.56
N PRO A 104 -16.65 2.70 10.67
CA PRO A 104 -16.24 3.58 11.75
C PRO A 104 -14.93 3.12 12.44
N LEU A 105 -14.66 1.82 12.45
CA LEU A 105 -13.48 1.22 13.10
C LEU A 105 -12.27 1.08 12.17
N ALA A 106 -12.35 1.52 10.91
CA ALA A 106 -11.21 1.43 9.99
C ALA A 106 -10.00 2.20 10.53
N PRO A 107 -8.80 1.62 10.53
CA PRO A 107 -7.59 2.20 11.11
C PRO A 107 -6.94 3.23 10.16
N VAL A 108 -7.69 4.27 9.79
CA VAL A 108 -7.24 5.37 8.91
C VAL A 108 -7.73 6.71 9.44
N LYS A 109 -6.96 7.76 9.21
CA LYS A 109 -7.29 9.13 9.62
C LYS A 109 -8.59 9.61 8.95
N ASN A 110 -8.68 9.44 7.64
CA ASN A 110 -9.86 9.85 6.87
C ASN A 110 -10.63 8.64 6.35
N LYS A 111 -11.85 8.46 6.84
CA LYS A 111 -12.73 7.31 6.50
C LYS A 111 -13.17 7.27 5.03
N LYS A 112 -12.88 8.31 4.25
CA LYS A 112 -13.00 8.25 2.79
C LYS A 112 -12.04 7.21 2.19
N PHE A 113 -10.84 7.07 2.76
CA PHE A 113 -9.77 6.21 2.25
C PHE A 113 -9.75 4.84 2.95
N VAL A 114 -10.87 4.15 2.94
CA VAL A 114 -11.00 2.82 3.55
C VAL A 114 -10.86 1.70 2.52
N ARG A 115 -11.31 1.90 1.28
CA ARG A 115 -11.31 0.87 0.23
C ARG A 115 -11.58 1.47 -1.14
N GLY A 116 -11.15 0.77 -2.20
CA GLY A 116 -11.45 1.12 -3.59
C GLY A 116 -10.46 2.09 -4.20
N LEU A 117 -10.82 2.60 -5.36
CA LEU A 117 -9.99 3.51 -6.14
C LEU A 117 -10.40 4.96 -5.88
N HIS A 118 -9.44 5.80 -5.54
CA HIS A 118 -9.64 7.22 -5.25
C HIS A 118 -8.72 8.06 -6.12
N ARG A 119 -9.25 9.17 -6.61
CA ARG A 119 -8.42 10.21 -7.23
C ARG A 119 -8.06 11.25 -6.18
N ILE A 120 -6.78 11.60 -6.11
CA ILE A 120 -6.21 12.64 -5.25
C ILE A 120 -5.42 13.54 -6.18
N ASP A 121 -5.97 14.71 -6.48
CA ASP A 121 -5.45 15.66 -7.48
C ASP A 121 -5.30 14.96 -8.85
N ASP A 122 -4.09 14.82 -9.36
CA ASP A 122 -3.72 14.18 -10.62
C ASP A 122 -3.31 12.69 -10.46
N ARG A 123 -3.37 12.14 -9.24
CA ARG A 123 -2.87 10.81 -8.86
C ARG A 123 -3.99 9.86 -8.47
N TRP A 124 -3.66 8.58 -8.45
CA TRP A 124 -4.58 7.52 -8.04
C TRP A 124 -4.11 6.79 -6.80
N LEU A 125 -5.02 6.51 -5.90
CA LEU A 125 -4.81 5.65 -4.73
C LEU A 125 -5.81 4.50 -4.77
N HIS A 126 -5.31 3.27 -4.85
CA HIS A 126 -6.11 2.07 -4.70
C HIS A 126 -5.88 1.44 -3.34
N ILE A 127 -6.98 1.15 -2.61
CA ILE A 127 -6.93 0.53 -1.29
C ILE A 127 -7.68 -0.79 -1.36
N SER A 128 -6.93 -1.89 -1.29
CA SER A 128 -7.50 -3.24 -1.28
C SER A 128 -8.10 -3.57 0.08
N LYS A 129 -9.24 -4.27 0.04
CA LYS A 129 -9.81 -4.89 1.24
C LYS A 129 -9.01 -6.11 1.69
N GLY A 130 -8.18 -6.66 0.78
CA GLY A 130 -7.37 -7.84 1.02
C GLY A 130 -8.18 -9.09 1.38
N VAL A 131 -7.45 -10.16 1.63
CA VAL A 131 -8.01 -11.47 2.03
C VAL A 131 -7.86 -11.76 3.52
N GLY A 132 -7.00 -11.01 4.22
CA GLY A 132 -6.74 -11.14 5.65
C GLY A 132 -7.99 -10.86 6.49
N ASN A 133 -8.07 -11.46 7.67
CA ASN A 133 -9.19 -11.32 8.57
C ASN A 133 -8.69 -11.22 10.02
N LEU A 134 -8.76 -10.02 10.60
CA LEU A 134 -8.51 -9.82 12.02
C LEU A 134 -9.74 -10.27 12.82
N HIS A 135 -9.52 -11.02 13.87
CA HIS A 135 -10.59 -11.48 14.79
C HIS A 135 -11.68 -12.38 14.16
N GLY A 136 -11.47 -12.93 12.97
CA GLY A 136 -12.41 -13.85 12.33
C GLY A 136 -13.75 -13.26 11.86
N VAL A 137 -13.91 -11.92 11.87
CA VAL A 137 -15.18 -11.26 11.55
C VAL A 137 -15.04 -10.26 10.40
N ARG A 138 -15.86 -10.45 9.35
CA ARG A 138 -16.10 -9.43 8.31
C ARG A 138 -17.61 -9.28 8.10
N PHE A 139 -18.12 -8.05 8.18
CA PHE A 139 -19.53 -7.74 7.95
C PHE A 139 -19.66 -6.71 6.82
N ASN A 140 -20.45 -7.04 5.78
CA ASN A 140 -20.57 -6.23 4.55
C ASN A 140 -19.23 -5.82 3.92
N CYS A 141 -18.19 -6.61 4.16
CA CYS A 141 -16.83 -6.36 3.70
C CYS A 141 -16.16 -7.68 3.30
N ARG A 142 -16.60 -8.26 2.17
CA ARG A 142 -16.03 -9.53 1.65
C ARG A 142 -14.55 -9.35 1.32
N PRO A 143 -13.73 -10.41 1.48
CA PRO A 143 -12.37 -10.44 0.96
C PRO A 143 -12.32 -10.07 -0.52
N GLU A 144 -11.21 -9.51 -0.95
CA GLU A 144 -11.05 -9.00 -2.31
C GLU A 144 -9.66 -9.28 -2.85
N VAL A 145 -9.62 -9.72 -4.10
CA VAL A 145 -8.46 -9.65 -4.97
C VAL A 145 -8.84 -8.74 -6.13
N THR A 146 -8.04 -7.70 -6.37
CA THR A 146 -8.33 -6.67 -7.38
C THR A 146 -7.39 -6.82 -8.55
N LEU A 147 -7.95 -6.87 -9.76
CA LEU A 147 -7.20 -6.71 -11.01
C LEU A 147 -7.28 -5.25 -11.43
N LEU A 148 -6.14 -4.60 -11.56
CA LEU A 148 -6.02 -3.23 -12.07
C LEU A 148 -5.43 -3.28 -13.47
N THR A 149 -6.03 -2.56 -14.41
CA THR A 149 -5.47 -2.33 -15.75
C THR A 149 -5.01 -0.88 -15.83
N VAL A 150 -3.74 -0.68 -16.15
CA VAL A 150 -3.13 0.63 -16.35
C VAL A 150 -2.88 0.79 -17.85
N ALA A 151 -3.37 1.88 -18.43
CA ALA A 151 -3.23 2.21 -19.85
C ALA A 151 -2.47 3.53 -20.01
#